data_232413bc6210db755e377d8c9a9b7dda
#
_entry.id   232413bc6210db755e377d8c9a9b7dda
#
_cell.length_a   1.000
_cell.length_b   1.000
_cell.length_c   1.000
_cell.angle_alpha   90.00
_cell.angle_beta   90.00
_cell.angle_gamma   90.00
#
_symmetry.space_group_name_H-M   'P 1'
#
loop_
_entity.id
_entity.type
_entity.pdbx_description
1 polymer ?
#
loop_
_entity_poly.entity_id
_entity_poly.type
_entity_poly.pdbx_seq_one_letter_code
_entity_poly.pdbx_strand_id
1 'polypeptide(L)'
;MIGNALQAEKEGYDAFVLGHFQEPCLLEIRSSVDIPVVALGEANLLAALSMGQRIGLVTIDPIFISWHDRQVRGHGFGERYVGTAA
;
A
#
# COMPACT_ATOMS: atom_id res chain seq x y z
N MET A 1 13.25 4.25 -5.71
CA MET A 1 11.88 3.85 -6.07
C MET A 1 11.21 4.80 -7.06
N ILE A 2 11.26 6.09 -6.80
CA ILE A 2 10.71 7.08 -7.74
C ILE A 2 11.38 6.96 -9.10
N GLY A 3 12.70 6.81 -9.12
CA GLY A 3 13.46 6.62 -10.35
C GLY A 3 13.02 5.38 -11.15
N ASN A 4 12.68 4.29 -10.46
CA ASN A 4 12.21 3.08 -11.10
C ASN A 4 10.84 3.28 -11.75
N ALA A 5 9.94 4.03 -11.10
CA ALA A 5 8.64 4.34 -11.64
C ALA A 5 8.73 5.22 -12.88
N LEU A 6 9.58 6.25 -12.84
CA LEU A 6 9.84 7.11 -13.99
C LEU A 6 10.42 6.32 -15.16
N GLN A 7 11.32 5.39 -14.88
CA GLN A 7 11.92 4.54 -15.91
C GLN A 7 10.87 3.60 -16.53
N ALA A 8 9.99 3.02 -15.72
CA ALA A 8 8.92 2.16 -16.21
C ALA A 8 7.96 2.91 -17.13
N GLU A 9 7.57 4.14 -16.77
CA GLU A 9 6.74 4.97 -17.61
C GLU A 9 7.43 5.30 -18.93
N LYS A 10 8.71 5.66 -18.86
CA LYS A 10 9.50 6.00 -20.05
C LYS A 10 9.62 4.80 -21.00
N GLU A 11 9.71 3.59 -20.47
CA GLU A 11 9.82 2.37 -21.27
C GLU A 11 8.47 1.89 -21.83
N GLY A 12 7.38 2.56 -21.50
CA GLY A 12 6.06 2.28 -22.07
C GLY A 12 5.26 1.20 -21.34
N TYR A 13 5.58 0.89 -20.08
CA TYR A 13 4.76 -0.04 -19.30
C TYR A 13 3.41 0.59 -18.96
N ASP A 14 2.39 -0.24 -18.90
CA ASP A 14 1.00 0.20 -18.67
C ASP A 14 0.68 0.46 -17.21
N ALA A 15 1.46 -0.08 -16.29
CA ALA A 15 1.28 0.10 -14.85
C ALA A 15 2.58 -0.18 -14.11
N PHE A 16 2.69 0.34 -12.91
CA PHE A 16 3.83 0.12 -12.01
C PHE A 16 3.32 -0.46 -10.69
N VAL A 17 3.89 -1.58 -10.25
CA VAL A 17 3.50 -2.22 -8.99
C VAL A 17 4.58 -1.96 -7.94
N LEU A 18 4.21 -1.32 -6.84
CA LEU A 18 5.07 -1.15 -5.69
C LEU A 18 4.93 -2.39 -4.81
N GLY A 19 5.87 -3.33 -4.95
CA GLY A 19 5.80 -4.66 -4.36
C GLY A 19 6.27 -4.75 -2.91
N HIS A 20 6.00 -3.71 -2.12
CA HIS A 20 6.34 -3.68 -0.70
C HIS A 20 5.10 -3.30 0.08
N PHE A 21 4.69 -4.14 1.03
CA PHE A 21 3.44 -3.91 1.77
C PHE A 21 3.41 -2.55 2.47
N GLN A 22 4.54 -2.07 2.98
CA GLN A 22 4.65 -0.79 3.69
C GLN A 22 4.51 0.43 2.77
N GLU A 23 4.59 0.23 1.46
CA GLU A 23 4.34 1.26 0.45
C GLU A 23 5.22 2.52 0.61
N PRO A 24 6.54 2.38 0.69
CA PRO A 24 7.39 3.56 0.85
C PRO A 24 7.29 4.46 -0.39
N CYS A 25 7.20 5.77 -0.16
CA CYS A 25 7.13 6.78 -1.22
C CYS A 25 5.92 6.66 -2.16
N LEU A 26 4.83 6.02 -1.76
CA LEU A 26 3.68 5.80 -2.64
C LEU A 26 3.11 7.10 -3.22
N LEU A 27 2.89 8.11 -2.39
CA LEU A 27 2.32 9.38 -2.84
C LEU A 27 3.27 10.10 -3.81
N GLU A 28 4.57 10.07 -3.51
CA GLU A 28 5.60 10.67 -4.36
C GLU A 28 5.66 9.96 -5.72
N ILE A 29 5.58 8.64 -5.73
CA ILE A 29 5.57 7.86 -6.97
C ILE A 29 4.32 8.20 -7.78
N ARG A 30 3.15 8.21 -7.15
CA ARG A 30 1.89 8.53 -7.83
C ARG A 30 1.87 9.94 -8.39
N SER A 31 2.57 10.87 -7.74
CA SER A 31 2.70 12.25 -8.24
C SER A 31 3.65 12.38 -9.41
N SER A 32 4.54 11.41 -9.60
CA SER A 32 5.64 11.50 -10.56
C SER A 32 5.33 10.88 -11.92
N VAL A 33 4.34 10.01 -12.00
CA VAL A 33 4.01 9.28 -13.22
C VAL A 33 2.52 9.38 -13.55
N ASP A 34 2.19 9.19 -14.82
CA ASP A 34 0.80 9.19 -15.30
C ASP A 34 0.22 7.77 -15.39
N ILE A 35 1.06 6.75 -15.43
CA ILE A 35 0.59 5.37 -15.45
C ILE A 35 0.06 4.98 -14.06
N PRO A 36 -0.89 4.04 -13.99
CA PRO A 36 -1.40 3.54 -12.71
C PRO A 36 -0.28 2.96 -11.84
N VAL A 37 -0.32 3.29 -10.56
CA VAL A 37 0.59 2.72 -9.56
C VAL A 37 -0.23 1.85 -8.61
N VAL A 38 0.03 0.55 -8.64
CA VAL A 38 -0.63 -0.42 -7.78
C VAL A 38 0.26 -0.63 -6.55
N ALA A 39 -0.28 -0.36 -5.37
CA ALA A 39 0.44 -0.55 -4.12
C ALA A 39 0.02 -1.87 -3.49
N LEU A 40 1.00 -2.71 -3.13
CA LEU A 40 0.74 -4.05 -2.60
C LEU A 40 -0.10 -4.01 -1.32
N GLY A 41 0.21 -3.10 -0.39
CA GLY A 41 -0.55 -2.97 0.84
C GLY A 41 -1.99 -2.55 0.61
N GLU A 42 -2.21 -1.50 -0.18
CA GLU A 42 -3.55 -1.03 -0.52
C GLU A 42 -4.37 -2.11 -1.23
N ALA A 43 -3.77 -2.79 -2.20
CA ALA A 43 -4.46 -3.84 -2.95
C ALA A 43 -4.86 -5.01 -2.05
N ASN A 44 -3.99 -5.41 -1.12
CA ASN A 44 -4.31 -6.47 -0.16
C ASN A 44 -5.43 -6.05 0.79
N LEU A 45 -5.41 -4.83 1.29
CA LEU A 45 -6.45 -4.32 2.18
C LEU A 45 -7.80 -4.24 1.46
N LEU A 46 -7.84 -3.78 0.22
CA LEU A 46 -9.05 -3.75 -0.59
C LEU A 46 -9.60 -5.16 -0.82
N ALA A 47 -8.74 -6.12 -1.12
CA ALA A 47 -9.15 -7.51 -1.29
C ALA A 47 -9.75 -8.07 0.00
N ALA A 48 -9.12 -7.83 1.14
CA ALA A 48 -9.62 -8.29 2.44
C ALA A 48 -10.99 -7.67 2.77
N LEU A 49 -11.14 -6.37 2.52
CA LEU A 49 -12.40 -5.65 2.76
C LEU A 49 -13.54 -6.14 1.87
N SER A 50 -13.23 -6.70 0.70
CA SER A 50 -14.25 -7.28 -0.17
C SER A 50 -14.77 -8.62 0.34
N MET A 51 -14.05 -9.27 1.24
CA MET A 51 -14.39 -10.60 1.77
C MET A 51 -14.87 -10.57 3.22
N GLY A 52 -14.50 -9.55 4.00
CA GLY A 52 -14.85 -9.47 5.41
C GLY A 52 -15.28 -8.07 5.81
N GLN A 53 -16.02 -7.98 6.93
CA GLN A 53 -16.49 -6.70 7.43
C GLN A 53 -15.43 -5.98 8.27
N ARG A 54 -14.61 -6.74 8.98
CA ARG A 54 -13.52 -6.22 9.80
C ARG A 54 -12.24 -6.92 9.44
N ILE A 55 -11.14 -6.16 9.41
CA ILE A 55 -9.83 -6.67 9.04
C ILE A 55 -8.82 -6.41 10.14
N GLY A 56 -7.86 -7.30 10.24
CA GLY A 56 -6.70 -7.15 11.11
C GLY A 56 -5.44 -7.49 10.34
N LEU A 57 -4.31 -7.03 10.85
CA LEU A 57 -3.01 -7.30 10.29
C LEU A 57 -2.16 -8.09 11.27
N VAL A 58 -1.33 -8.98 10.74
CA VAL A 58 -0.27 -9.64 11.51
C VAL A 58 1.06 -9.27 10.83
N THR A 59 1.97 -8.71 11.60
CA THR A 59 3.29 -8.31 11.09
C THR A 59 4.39 -9.13 11.76
N ILE A 60 5.56 -9.15 11.15
CA ILE A 60 6.69 -9.95 11.65
C ILE A 60 7.44 -9.28 12.80
N ASP A 61 7.30 -7.96 12.97
CA ASP A 61 8.05 -7.20 13.96
C ASP A 61 7.15 -6.12 14.57
N PRO A 62 7.09 -6.04 15.93
CA PRO A 62 6.28 -5.03 16.62
C PRO A 62 6.60 -3.59 16.22
N ILE A 63 7.81 -3.32 15.74
CA ILE A 63 8.20 -1.97 15.31
C ILE A 63 7.33 -1.44 14.16
N PHE A 64 6.71 -2.33 13.39
CA PHE A 64 5.87 -1.95 12.26
C PHE A 64 4.40 -1.72 12.63
N ILE A 65 4.00 -1.97 13.87
CA ILE A 65 2.59 -1.84 14.27
C ILE A 65 2.07 -0.43 14.04
N SER A 66 2.80 0.59 14.50
CA SER A 66 2.36 1.98 14.30
C SER A 66 2.41 2.40 12.84
N TRP A 67 3.34 1.86 12.05
CA TRP A 67 3.38 2.10 10.61
C TRP A 67 2.11 1.59 9.93
N HIS A 68 1.72 0.35 10.24
CA HIS A 68 0.52 -0.24 9.63
C HIS A 68 -0.76 0.45 10.10
N ASP A 69 -0.83 0.88 11.36
CA ASP A 69 -1.97 1.65 11.84
C ASP A 69 -2.15 2.92 11.02
N ARG A 70 -1.08 3.65 10.76
CA ARG A 70 -1.14 4.87 9.95
C ARG A 70 -1.44 4.55 8.49
N GLN A 71 -0.87 3.47 7.96
CA GLN A 71 -1.09 3.04 6.58
C GLN A 71 -2.57 2.73 6.33
N VAL A 72 -3.18 1.91 7.19
CA VAL A 72 -4.58 1.51 7.03
C VAL A 72 -5.50 2.73 7.13
N ARG A 73 -5.26 3.59 8.11
CA ARG A 73 -6.07 4.81 8.30
C ARG A 73 -5.85 5.80 7.17
N GLY A 74 -4.62 5.91 6.66
CA GLY A 74 -4.29 6.77 5.54
C GLY A 74 -5.01 6.41 4.26
N HIS A 75 -5.32 5.12 4.07
CA HIS A 75 -6.11 4.65 2.93
C HIS A 75 -7.63 4.78 3.17
N GLY A 76 -8.06 5.22 4.34
CA GLY A 76 -9.47 5.40 4.64
C GLY A 76 -10.17 4.15 5.18
N PHE A 77 -9.43 3.14 5.61
CA PHE A 77 -9.99 1.86 6.05
C PHE A 77 -10.08 1.71 7.57
N GLY A 78 -9.90 2.81 8.31
CA GLY A 78 -9.80 2.76 9.78
C GLY A 78 -11.03 2.22 10.50
N GLU A 79 -12.24 2.46 9.95
CA GLU A 79 -13.48 2.01 10.61
C GLU A 79 -13.64 0.50 10.66
N ARG A 80 -13.07 -0.20 9.70
CA ARG A 80 -13.16 -1.65 9.57
C ARG A 80 -11.89 -2.37 10.01
N TYR A 81 -10.96 -1.64 10.56
CA TYR A 81 -9.65 -2.13 10.97
C TYR A 81 -9.63 -2.34 12.49
N VAL A 82 -9.33 -3.55 12.92
CA VAL A 82 -9.32 -3.91 14.35
C VAL A 82 -7.93 -3.79 14.99
N GLY A 83 -6.89 -3.66 14.20
CA GLY A 83 -5.54 -3.48 14.71
C GLY A 83 -4.52 -4.40 14.07
N THR A 84 -3.27 -4.24 14.47
CA THR A 84 -2.13 -5.02 14.01
C THR A 84 -1.49 -5.74 15.18
N ALA A 85 -1.20 -7.02 15.00
CA ALA A 85 -0.46 -7.85 15.96
C ALA A 85 0.88 -8.29 15.37
N ALA A 86 1.83 -8.55 16.23
CA ALA A 86 3.13 -9.08 15.81
C ALA A 86 3.31 -10.53 16.25
#